data_b26198390695bcfedc096b09793c0c23
#
_entry.id   b26198390695bcfedc096b09793c0c23
#
_cell.length_a   1.000
_cell.length_b   1.000
_cell.length_c   1.000
_cell.angle_alpha   90.00
_cell.angle_beta   90.00
_cell.angle_gamma   90.00
#
_symmetry.space_group_name_H-M   'P 1'
#
loop_
_entity.id
_entity.type
_entity.pdbx_description
1 polymer ?
#
loop_
_entity_poly.entity_id
_entity_poly.type
_entity_poly.pdbx_seq_one_letter_code
_entity_poly.pdbx_strand_id
1 'polypeptide(L)'
;MGDDPKVPHDRGHELWTLEDGASRKLMASIDRWVSAIVGDDGIDMPLSSDSPSVEATILTRADGLIVGCAVVDYMIQIWAPSVRITWFAGDGKRVSSGDEIAVLTGDRDSVLTVERCVLNVLGQLSGIATHMKQWSAIAPRQIACTRKTIWGLLDKWAVHMGGGLTHRLTKQDAMMVKENDLASMHEELD
;
A
#
# COMPACT_ATOMS: atom_id res chain seq x y z
N MET A 1 -9.78 20.84 20.32
CA MET A 1 -9.86 20.08 19.05
C MET A 1 -11.19 19.36 19.11
N GLY A 2 -12.19 19.84 18.37
CA GLY A 2 -13.52 19.27 18.39
C GLY A 2 -13.52 17.86 17.82
N ASP A 3 -14.32 16.99 18.42
CA ASP A 3 -14.62 15.66 17.94
C ASP A 3 -15.17 15.78 16.50
N ASP A 4 -14.32 15.55 15.52
CA ASP A 4 -14.69 15.58 14.11
C ASP A 4 -15.63 14.39 13.89
N PRO A 5 -16.86 14.60 13.37
CA PRO A 5 -17.83 13.53 13.27
C PRO A 5 -17.22 12.39 12.47
N LYS A 6 -17.13 11.19 13.08
CA LYS A 6 -16.63 9.99 12.43
C LYS A 6 -17.43 9.79 11.14
N VAL A 7 -16.77 9.92 10.01
CA VAL A 7 -17.41 9.62 8.72
C VAL A 7 -17.79 8.15 8.74
N PRO A 8 -19.09 7.78 8.59
CA PRO A 8 -19.58 6.42 8.85
C PRO A 8 -18.89 5.32 8.04
N HIS A 9 -18.19 5.70 6.99
CA HIS A 9 -17.59 4.77 6.02
C HIS A 9 -16.08 4.94 5.86
N ASP A 10 -15.40 5.55 6.83
CA ASP A 10 -13.93 5.59 6.84
C ASP A 10 -13.37 4.71 7.96
N ARG A 11 -12.53 3.76 7.57
CA ARG A 11 -11.86 2.81 8.45
C ARG A 11 -10.35 2.79 8.21
N GLY A 12 -9.81 3.87 7.68
CA GLY A 12 -8.37 3.99 7.40
C GLY A 12 -7.52 3.78 8.64
N HIS A 13 -7.99 4.27 9.80
CA HIS A 13 -7.35 4.07 11.10
C HIS A 13 -7.24 2.60 11.53
N GLU A 14 -8.09 1.69 11.01
CA GLU A 14 -7.98 0.26 11.24
C GLU A 14 -6.86 -0.39 10.42
N LEU A 15 -6.33 0.31 9.43
CA LEU A 15 -5.21 -0.15 8.62
C LEU A 15 -3.88 0.45 9.08
N TRP A 16 -3.89 1.76 9.34
CA TRP A 16 -2.68 2.50 9.63
C TRP A 16 -2.96 3.68 10.55
N THR A 17 -2.05 3.92 11.49
CA THR A 17 -1.97 5.16 12.28
C THR A 17 -0.53 5.69 12.26
N LEU A 18 -0.35 6.99 12.52
CA LEU A 18 0.98 7.58 12.64
C LEU A 18 1.74 7.08 13.88
N GLU A 19 1.01 6.65 14.91
CA GLU A 19 1.57 6.19 16.18
C GLU A 19 2.01 4.72 16.09
N ASP A 20 1.14 3.84 15.57
CA ASP A 20 1.35 2.40 15.58
C ASP A 20 1.86 1.83 14.24
N GLY A 21 1.80 2.64 13.16
CA GLY A 21 2.12 2.16 11.81
C GLY A 21 1.07 1.18 11.26
N ALA A 22 1.53 0.11 10.62
CA ALA A 22 0.67 -0.91 10.02
C ALA A 22 -0.01 -1.79 11.07
N SER A 23 -1.35 -1.85 11.04
CA SER A 23 -2.11 -2.73 11.90
C SER A 23 -1.91 -4.21 11.56
N ARG A 24 -2.30 -5.12 12.48
CA ARG A 24 -2.30 -6.56 12.20
C ARG A 24 -3.13 -6.94 10.97
N LYS A 25 -4.24 -6.22 10.72
CA LYS A 25 -5.10 -6.41 9.56
C LYS A 25 -4.37 -6.07 8.26
N LEU A 26 -3.65 -4.94 8.25
CA LEU A 26 -2.82 -4.54 7.11
C LEU A 26 -1.64 -5.48 6.93
N MET A 27 -0.92 -5.84 8.00
CA MET A 27 0.20 -6.78 7.95
C MET A 27 -0.18 -8.15 7.37
N ALA A 28 -1.34 -8.70 7.74
CA ALA A 28 -1.85 -9.94 7.14
C ALA A 28 -2.19 -9.79 5.65
N SER A 29 -2.50 -8.60 5.18
CA SER A 29 -2.68 -8.31 3.76
C SER A 29 -1.34 -8.15 3.05
N ILE A 30 -0.37 -7.49 3.68
CA ILE A 30 1.01 -7.35 3.19
C ILE A 30 1.62 -8.73 2.95
N ASP A 31 1.56 -9.62 3.93
CA ASP A 31 2.09 -10.98 3.82
C ASP A 31 1.58 -11.72 2.57
N ARG A 32 0.25 -11.71 2.36
CA ARG A 32 -0.37 -12.37 1.19
C ARG A 32 0.06 -11.76 -0.14
N TRP A 33 0.07 -10.42 -0.22
CA TRP A 33 0.40 -9.74 -1.46
C TRP A 33 1.89 -9.78 -1.78
N VAL A 34 2.75 -9.67 -0.77
CA VAL A 34 4.21 -9.83 -0.95
C VAL A 34 4.51 -11.23 -1.48
N SER A 35 3.94 -12.28 -0.88
CA SER A 35 4.12 -13.65 -1.38
C SER A 35 3.67 -13.84 -2.83
N ALA A 36 2.55 -13.19 -3.23
CA ALA A 36 2.08 -13.23 -4.61
C ALA A 36 3.01 -12.46 -5.56
N ILE A 37 3.42 -11.24 -5.18
CA ILE A 37 4.26 -10.36 -6.02
C ILE A 37 5.63 -11.00 -6.28
N VAL A 38 6.27 -11.55 -5.25
CA VAL A 38 7.59 -12.18 -5.40
C VAL A 38 7.49 -13.51 -6.14
N GLY A 39 6.41 -14.28 -5.91
CA GLY A 39 6.15 -15.54 -6.64
C GLY A 39 5.90 -15.31 -8.14
N ASP A 40 5.15 -14.27 -8.50
CA ASP A 40 4.93 -13.88 -9.91
C ASP A 40 6.23 -13.45 -10.60
N ASP A 41 7.24 -12.98 -9.83
CA ASP A 41 8.58 -12.64 -10.34
C ASP A 41 9.56 -13.84 -10.30
N GLY A 42 9.08 -15.03 -9.94
CA GLY A 42 9.85 -16.27 -9.91
C GLY A 42 10.76 -16.44 -8.69
N ILE A 43 10.48 -15.72 -7.62
CA ILE A 43 11.23 -15.82 -6.35
C ILE A 43 10.51 -16.84 -5.46
N ASP A 44 10.97 -18.09 -5.47
CA ASP A 44 10.34 -19.21 -4.76
C ASP A 44 10.94 -19.46 -3.37
N MET A 45 12.09 -18.85 -3.07
CA MET A 45 12.79 -18.97 -1.77
C MET A 45 13.53 -17.67 -1.44
N PRO A 46 13.86 -17.45 -0.16
CA PRO A 46 14.65 -16.28 0.23
C PRO A 46 15.96 -16.17 -0.54
N LEU A 47 16.24 -14.98 -1.04
CA LEU A 47 17.41 -14.69 -1.86
C LEU A 47 18.68 -14.75 -1.00
N SER A 48 19.72 -15.35 -1.55
CA SER A 48 21.07 -15.38 -0.98
C SER A 48 22.09 -15.58 -2.08
N SER A 49 23.16 -14.78 -2.11
CA SER A 49 24.23 -14.89 -3.09
C SER A 49 25.57 -14.48 -2.45
N ASP A 50 26.64 -15.05 -2.97
CA ASP A 50 28.03 -14.66 -2.63
C ASP A 50 28.58 -13.56 -3.57
N SER A 51 27.72 -12.96 -4.39
CA SER A 51 28.13 -11.87 -5.29
C SER A 51 28.60 -10.64 -4.51
N PRO A 52 29.46 -9.79 -5.11
CA PRO A 52 29.96 -8.58 -4.45
C PRO A 52 28.82 -7.68 -3.98
N SER A 53 29.04 -7.01 -2.83
CA SER A 53 28.07 -6.03 -2.31
C SER A 53 27.99 -4.83 -3.25
N VAL A 54 26.77 -4.33 -3.45
CA VAL A 54 26.45 -3.12 -4.21
C VAL A 54 25.55 -2.19 -3.41
N GLU A 55 25.49 -0.95 -3.86
CA GLU A 55 24.56 0.06 -3.39
C GLU A 55 23.71 0.55 -4.57
N ALA A 56 22.39 0.55 -4.40
CA ALA A 56 21.44 0.99 -5.41
C ALA A 56 20.51 2.06 -4.82
N THR A 57 20.50 3.25 -5.42
CA THR A 57 19.67 4.38 -4.99
C THR A 57 18.34 4.37 -5.74
N ILE A 58 17.23 4.51 -5.01
CA ILE A 58 15.89 4.71 -5.58
C ILE A 58 15.60 6.20 -5.63
N LEU A 59 15.31 6.70 -6.84
CA LEU A 59 14.99 8.12 -7.10
C LEU A 59 13.53 8.24 -7.56
N THR A 60 12.86 9.33 -7.18
CA THR A 60 11.56 9.68 -7.76
C THR A 60 11.74 10.28 -9.15
N ARG A 61 10.78 10.06 -10.05
CA ARG A 61 10.71 10.71 -11.36
C ARG A 61 9.59 11.75 -11.46
N ALA A 62 8.79 11.89 -10.40
CA ALA A 62 7.67 12.81 -10.34
C ALA A 62 7.40 13.25 -8.91
N ASP A 63 6.73 14.38 -8.76
CA ASP A 63 6.23 14.85 -7.46
C ASP A 63 5.12 13.93 -6.97
N GLY A 64 5.07 13.65 -5.66
CA GLY A 64 4.03 12.79 -5.11
C GLY A 64 4.13 12.50 -3.63
N LEU A 65 3.38 11.49 -3.20
CA LEU A 65 3.44 10.89 -1.87
C LEU A 65 4.08 9.52 -1.97
N ILE A 66 5.04 9.22 -1.09
CA ILE A 66 5.58 7.88 -0.96
C ILE A 66 4.64 7.04 -0.10
N VAL A 67 4.26 5.87 -0.61
CA VAL A 67 3.51 4.84 0.11
C VAL A 67 3.97 3.47 -0.37
N GLY A 68 4.17 2.55 0.59
CA GLY A 68 4.63 1.19 0.32
C GLY A 68 5.88 0.80 1.08
N CYS A 69 6.48 1.71 1.86
CA CYS A 69 7.69 1.42 2.62
C CYS A 69 7.52 0.22 3.55
N ALA A 70 6.42 0.17 4.29
CA ALA A 70 6.11 -0.96 5.18
C ALA A 70 5.98 -2.31 4.43
N VAL A 71 5.50 -2.29 3.17
CA VAL A 71 5.41 -3.49 2.33
C VAL A 71 6.79 -3.92 1.88
N VAL A 72 7.63 -2.96 1.47
CA VAL A 72 9.00 -3.21 1.03
C VAL A 72 9.87 -3.70 2.18
N ASP A 73 9.75 -3.11 3.36
CA ASP A 73 10.49 -3.57 4.56
C ASP A 73 10.17 -5.04 4.88
N TYR A 74 8.88 -5.39 4.85
CA TYR A 74 8.45 -6.78 5.05
C TYR A 74 8.98 -7.70 3.94
N MET A 75 8.90 -7.28 2.69
CA MET A 75 9.41 -8.03 1.53
C MET A 75 10.91 -8.32 1.68
N ILE A 76 11.71 -7.30 1.97
CA ILE A 76 13.16 -7.44 2.14
C ILE A 76 13.47 -8.35 3.32
N GLN A 77 12.81 -8.15 4.45
CA GLN A 77 13.02 -8.96 5.65
C GLN A 77 12.82 -10.46 5.40
N ILE A 78 11.80 -10.83 4.62
CA ILE A 78 11.43 -12.24 4.41
C ILE A 78 12.13 -12.83 3.18
N TRP A 79 12.21 -12.08 2.09
CA TRP A 79 12.61 -12.61 0.79
C TRP A 79 14.00 -12.21 0.33
N ALA A 80 14.58 -11.16 0.88
CA ALA A 80 15.94 -10.73 0.58
C ALA A 80 16.72 -10.36 1.86
N PRO A 81 16.91 -11.29 2.80
CA PRO A 81 17.48 -11.01 4.12
C PRO A 81 18.94 -10.52 4.09
N SER A 82 19.66 -10.73 2.98
CA SER A 82 20.99 -10.20 2.72
C SER A 82 20.99 -8.73 2.25
N VAL A 83 19.80 -8.20 1.88
CA VAL A 83 19.63 -6.81 1.45
C VAL A 83 19.17 -5.97 2.64
N ARG A 84 19.72 -4.77 2.76
CA ARG A 84 19.29 -3.73 3.70
C ARG A 84 18.74 -2.55 2.93
N ILE A 85 17.65 -1.96 3.41
CA ILE A 85 17.13 -0.70 2.88
C ILE A 85 17.29 0.41 3.92
N THR A 86 17.69 1.59 3.45
CA THR A 86 17.74 2.82 4.24
C THR A 86 16.83 3.85 3.60
N TRP A 87 15.81 4.30 4.31
CA TRP A 87 14.82 5.24 3.82
C TRP A 87 15.21 6.69 4.11
N PHE A 88 15.07 7.57 3.11
CA PHE A 88 15.13 9.04 3.24
C PHE A 88 13.71 9.65 3.22
N ALA A 89 12.75 8.92 2.66
CA ALA A 89 11.34 9.28 2.66
C ALA A 89 10.50 8.06 3.04
N GLY A 90 9.76 8.15 4.14
CA GLY A 90 8.84 7.11 4.62
C GLY A 90 7.42 7.27 4.08
N ASP A 91 6.53 6.35 4.47
CA ASP A 91 5.11 6.35 4.11
C ASP A 91 4.43 7.69 4.46
N GLY A 92 3.72 8.27 3.49
CA GLY A 92 3.01 9.55 3.62
C GLY A 92 3.87 10.79 3.40
N LYS A 93 5.20 10.67 3.22
CA LYS A 93 6.07 11.81 2.94
C LYS A 93 5.87 12.31 1.50
N ARG A 94 5.77 13.63 1.36
CA ARG A 94 5.78 14.29 0.05
C ARG A 94 7.21 14.37 -0.48
N VAL A 95 7.37 14.10 -1.76
CA VAL A 95 8.64 14.14 -2.49
C VAL A 95 8.48 14.90 -3.78
N SER A 96 9.60 15.39 -4.30
CA SER A 96 9.71 16.06 -5.60
C SER A 96 10.51 15.22 -6.59
N SER A 97 10.31 15.46 -7.89
CA SER A 97 11.07 14.78 -8.93
C SER A 97 12.58 14.93 -8.72
N GLY A 98 13.30 13.81 -8.71
CA GLY A 98 14.73 13.75 -8.48
C GLY A 98 15.14 13.48 -7.03
N ASP A 99 14.19 13.50 -6.08
CA ASP A 99 14.51 13.19 -4.69
C ASP A 99 14.94 11.72 -4.54
N GLU A 100 15.96 11.50 -3.71
CA GLU A 100 16.34 10.17 -3.24
C GLU A 100 15.35 9.70 -2.18
N ILE A 101 14.73 8.53 -2.38
CA ILE A 101 13.77 7.96 -1.43
C ILE A 101 14.36 6.85 -0.57
N ALA A 102 15.27 6.07 -1.12
CA ALA A 102 15.92 4.99 -0.38
C ALA A 102 17.23 4.55 -1.05
N VAL A 103 18.04 3.86 -0.27
CA VAL A 103 19.22 3.12 -0.74
C VAL A 103 19.08 1.65 -0.32
N LEU A 104 19.26 0.74 -1.28
CA LEU A 104 19.41 -0.69 -1.05
C LEU A 104 20.89 -1.05 -1.03
N THR A 105 21.32 -1.81 -0.03
CA THR A 105 22.70 -2.29 0.10
C THR A 105 22.69 -3.79 0.37
N GLY A 106 23.43 -4.56 -0.39
CA GLY A 106 23.50 -6.02 -0.22
C GLY A 106 24.27 -6.68 -1.34
N ASP A 107 24.24 -8.01 -1.40
CA ASP A 107 24.81 -8.71 -2.54
C ASP A 107 24.09 -8.33 -3.84
N ARG A 108 24.87 -8.17 -4.92
CA ARG A 108 24.39 -7.64 -6.19
C ARG A 108 23.19 -8.42 -6.74
N ASP A 109 23.25 -9.74 -6.69
CA ASP A 109 22.24 -10.58 -7.33
C ASP A 109 20.91 -10.49 -6.59
N SER A 110 20.92 -10.47 -5.25
CA SER A 110 19.72 -10.25 -4.44
C SER A 110 19.13 -8.85 -4.63
N VAL A 111 19.99 -7.79 -4.66
CA VAL A 111 19.52 -6.42 -4.91
C VAL A 111 18.85 -6.31 -6.26
N LEU A 112 19.48 -6.82 -7.34
CA LEU A 112 18.90 -6.76 -8.70
C LEU A 112 17.64 -7.61 -8.85
N THR A 113 17.56 -8.74 -8.15
CA THR A 113 16.39 -9.62 -8.21
C THR A 113 15.18 -9.00 -7.52
N VAL A 114 15.36 -8.40 -6.34
CA VAL A 114 14.23 -7.82 -5.60
C VAL A 114 13.82 -6.43 -6.12
N GLU A 115 14.68 -5.75 -6.87
CA GLU A 115 14.46 -4.38 -7.36
C GLU A 115 13.08 -4.19 -8.01
N ARG A 116 12.72 -5.07 -8.95
CA ARG A 116 11.44 -4.95 -9.69
C ARG A 116 10.25 -5.01 -8.77
N CYS A 117 10.23 -5.94 -7.83
CA CYS A 117 9.16 -6.09 -6.84
C CYS A 117 9.05 -4.84 -5.96
N VAL A 118 10.18 -4.30 -5.51
CA VAL A 118 10.25 -3.05 -4.72
C VAL A 118 9.67 -1.89 -5.51
N LEU A 119 10.13 -1.69 -6.76
CA LEU A 119 9.67 -0.59 -7.61
C LEU A 119 8.17 -0.71 -7.98
N ASN A 120 7.68 -1.92 -8.22
CA ASN A 120 6.26 -2.17 -8.49
C ASN A 120 5.39 -1.79 -7.29
N VAL A 121 5.78 -2.18 -6.07
CA VAL A 121 5.06 -1.84 -4.84
C VAL A 121 5.04 -0.33 -4.63
N LEU A 122 6.21 0.31 -4.65
CA LEU A 122 6.32 1.75 -4.43
C LEU A 122 5.57 2.54 -5.51
N GLY A 123 5.71 2.16 -6.78
CA GLY A 123 5.05 2.83 -7.90
C GLY A 123 3.53 2.74 -7.81
N GLN A 124 2.98 1.56 -7.57
CA GLN A 124 1.54 1.32 -7.47
C GLN A 124 0.92 2.10 -6.30
N LEU A 125 1.45 1.92 -5.09
CA LEU A 125 0.84 2.50 -3.89
C LEU A 125 1.05 4.02 -3.81
N SER A 126 2.25 4.50 -4.18
CA SER A 126 2.51 5.95 -4.26
C SER A 126 1.66 6.62 -5.35
N GLY A 127 1.44 5.95 -6.48
CA GLY A 127 0.57 6.44 -7.55
C GLY A 127 -0.87 6.62 -7.07
N ILE A 128 -1.45 5.63 -6.39
CA ILE A 128 -2.79 5.70 -5.80
C ILE A 128 -2.87 6.85 -4.79
N ALA A 129 -1.92 6.93 -3.86
CA ALA A 129 -1.91 7.95 -2.82
C ALA A 129 -1.75 9.36 -3.39
N THR A 130 -0.90 9.53 -4.40
CA THR A 130 -0.67 10.82 -5.08
C THR A 130 -1.93 11.30 -5.79
N HIS A 131 -2.59 10.46 -6.58
CA HIS A 131 -3.86 10.79 -7.24
C HIS A 131 -4.94 11.11 -6.21
N MET A 132 -5.06 10.29 -5.16
CA MET A 132 -6.03 10.54 -4.10
C MET A 132 -5.79 11.87 -3.41
N LYS A 133 -4.52 12.25 -3.18
CA LYS A 133 -4.17 13.54 -2.59
C LYS A 133 -4.61 14.72 -3.45
N GLN A 134 -4.48 14.61 -4.76
CA GLN A 134 -4.94 15.63 -5.70
C GLN A 134 -6.47 15.80 -5.64
N TRP A 135 -7.20 14.68 -5.64
CA TRP A 135 -8.67 14.70 -5.55
C TRP A 135 -9.17 15.16 -4.19
N SER A 136 -8.54 14.74 -3.10
CA SER A 136 -8.89 15.20 -1.75
C SER A 136 -8.66 16.70 -1.54
N ALA A 137 -7.76 17.31 -2.32
CA ALA A 137 -7.58 18.76 -2.30
C ALA A 137 -8.77 19.50 -2.92
N ILE A 138 -9.46 18.89 -3.91
CA ILE A 138 -10.64 19.47 -4.59
C ILE A 138 -11.91 19.20 -3.77
N ALA A 139 -12.07 17.97 -3.25
CA ALA A 139 -13.26 17.51 -2.52
C ALA A 139 -12.86 16.81 -1.21
N PRO A 140 -12.46 17.59 -0.17
CA PRO A 140 -11.99 17.04 1.08
C PRO A 140 -13.04 16.13 1.74
N ARG A 141 -12.64 14.90 2.12
CA ARG A 141 -13.49 13.91 2.80
C ARG A 141 -14.77 13.52 2.04
N GLN A 142 -14.82 13.72 0.73
CA GLN A 142 -15.97 13.36 -0.09
C GLN A 142 -15.69 12.20 -1.05
N ILE A 143 -14.42 11.77 -1.15
CA ILE A 143 -14.01 10.75 -2.08
C ILE A 143 -13.63 9.48 -1.32
N ALA A 144 -14.32 8.40 -1.66
CA ALA A 144 -14.11 7.09 -1.06
C ALA A 144 -13.76 6.04 -2.13
N CYS A 145 -12.85 5.13 -1.81
CA CYS A 145 -12.61 3.99 -2.68
C CYS A 145 -13.71 2.94 -2.54
N THR A 146 -13.88 2.14 -3.59
CA THR A 146 -14.78 0.99 -3.59
C THR A 146 -14.05 -0.27 -3.09
N ARG A 147 -14.71 -1.44 -3.18
CA ARG A 147 -14.07 -2.76 -2.99
C ARG A 147 -13.48 -3.34 -4.27
N LYS A 148 -13.61 -2.63 -5.38
CA LYS A 148 -12.99 -2.99 -6.67
C LYS A 148 -11.56 -2.47 -6.68
N THR A 149 -10.69 -3.16 -5.98
CA THR A 149 -9.26 -2.84 -5.81
C THR A 149 -8.41 -3.99 -6.37
N ILE A 150 -7.22 -3.69 -6.86
CA ILE A 150 -6.30 -4.69 -7.41
C ILE A 150 -5.62 -5.44 -6.27
N TRP A 151 -5.00 -4.71 -5.34
CA TRP A 151 -4.29 -5.27 -4.19
C TRP A 151 -5.08 -5.18 -2.86
N GLY A 152 -6.39 -5.18 -2.92
CA GLY A 152 -7.25 -5.28 -1.75
C GLY A 152 -7.03 -4.17 -0.73
N LEU A 153 -6.58 -4.54 0.49
CA LEU A 153 -6.37 -3.59 1.57
C LEU A 153 -5.16 -2.69 1.37
N LEU A 154 -4.18 -3.08 0.55
CA LEU A 154 -3.03 -2.23 0.23
C LEU A 154 -3.48 -0.99 -0.55
N ASP A 155 -4.33 -1.15 -1.57
CA ASP A 155 -4.89 -0.03 -2.32
C ASP A 155 -5.72 0.89 -1.42
N LYS A 156 -6.50 0.32 -0.49
CA LYS A 156 -7.28 1.09 0.47
C LYS A 156 -6.41 1.87 1.45
N TRP A 157 -5.32 1.27 1.88
CA TRP A 157 -4.30 1.96 2.68
C TRP A 157 -3.69 3.12 1.90
N ALA A 158 -3.31 2.92 0.66
CA ALA A 158 -2.78 3.99 -0.19
C ALA A 158 -3.80 5.14 -0.38
N VAL A 159 -5.09 4.82 -0.56
CA VAL A 159 -6.17 5.81 -0.59
C VAL A 159 -6.24 6.60 0.73
N HIS A 160 -6.17 5.92 1.88
CA HIS A 160 -6.15 6.55 3.20
C HIS A 160 -4.97 7.51 3.35
N MET A 161 -3.76 7.08 2.97
CA MET A 161 -2.54 7.90 3.01
C MET A 161 -2.66 9.15 2.11
N GLY A 162 -3.39 9.08 1.02
CA GLY A 162 -3.73 10.20 0.15
C GLY A 162 -4.82 11.14 0.69
N GLY A 163 -5.44 10.81 1.82
CA GLY A 163 -6.54 11.61 2.43
C GLY A 163 -7.93 11.25 1.92
N GLY A 164 -8.09 10.15 1.21
CA GLY A 164 -9.38 9.60 0.81
C GLY A 164 -9.98 8.69 1.89
N LEU A 165 -11.26 8.38 1.73
CA LEU A 165 -12.00 7.50 2.63
C LEU A 165 -11.89 6.05 2.15
N THR A 166 -11.67 5.13 3.08
CA THR A 166 -11.52 3.70 2.74
C THR A 166 -12.84 3.01 2.45
N HIS A 167 -13.99 3.63 2.83
CA HIS A 167 -15.26 2.92 2.89
C HIS A 167 -15.13 1.66 3.76
N ARG A 168 -16.04 0.68 3.62
CA ARG A 168 -15.92 -0.60 4.31
C ARG A 168 -14.71 -1.39 3.80
N LEU A 169 -13.97 -2.00 4.69
CA LEU A 169 -12.83 -2.87 4.36
C LEU A 169 -13.32 -4.26 3.95
N THR A 170 -14.34 -4.77 4.67
CA THR A 170 -14.96 -6.07 4.44
C THR A 170 -16.48 -5.94 4.23
N LYS A 171 -17.16 -7.03 3.91
CA LYS A 171 -18.62 -7.04 3.78
C LYS A 171 -19.33 -6.81 5.13
N GLN A 172 -18.68 -7.20 6.22
CA GLN A 172 -19.24 -7.14 7.58
C GLN A 172 -19.20 -5.74 8.18
N ASP A 173 -18.38 -4.83 7.65
CA ASP A 173 -18.15 -3.51 8.26
C ASP A 173 -19.34 -2.56 8.09
N ALA A 174 -20.13 -2.73 7.03
CA ALA A 174 -21.33 -1.93 6.76
C ALA A 174 -22.28 -2.66 5.83
N MET A 175 -23.57 -2.60 6.13
CA MET A 175 -24.62 -3.08 5.24
C MET A 175 -24.65 -2.22 3.96
N MET A 176 -24.81 -2.86 2.82
CA MET A 176 -25.02 -2.20 1.54
C MET A 176 -26.04 -2.99 0.75
N VAL A 177 -27.21 -2.40 0.54
CA VAL A 177 -28.27 -2.93 -0.29
C VAL A 177 -28.08 -2.41 -1.72
N LYS A 178 -28.16 -3.30 -2.68
CA LYS A 178 -28.02 -3.01 -4.12
C LYS A 178 -29.22 -3.55 -4.88
N GLU A 179 -29.29 -3.24 -6.18
CA GLU A 179 -30.38 -3.68 -7.05
C GLU A 179 -30.60 -5.20 -7.00
N ASN A 180 -29.52 -5.99 -6.98
CA ASN A 180 -29.62 -7.45 -6.90
C ASN A 180 -30.19 -7.94 -5.56
N ASP A 181 -29.88 -7.24 -4.47
CA ASP A 181 -30.42 -7.57 -3.14
C ASP A 181 -31.91 -7.25 -3.10
N LEU A 182 -32.33 -6.13 -3.73
CA LEU A 182 -33.72 -5.75 -3.84
C LEU A 182 -34.54 -6.72 -4.74
N ALA A 183 -33.95 -7.18 -5.84
CA ALA A 183 -34.59 -8.15 -6.73
C ALA A 183 -34.92 -9.46 -6.00
N SER A 184 -33.97 -9.99 -5.23
CA SER A 184 -34.22 -11.23 -4.44
C SER A 184 -35.26 -11.04 -3.32
N MET A 185 -35.32 -9.84 -2.73
CA MET A 185 -36.37 -9.53 -1.73
C MET A 185 -37.78 -9.45 -2.34
N HIS A 186 -37.89 -9.07 -3.62
CA HIS A 186 -39.21 -9.08 -4.32
C HIS A 186 -39.67 -10.50 -4.64
N GLU A 187 -38.75 -11.40 -4.99
CA GLU A 187 -39.12 -12.83 -5.25
C GLU A 187 -39.53 -13.58 -3.99
N GLU A 188 -39.15 -13.15 -2.80
CA GLU A 188 -39.56 -13.74 -1.52
C GLU A 188 -40.94 -13.22 -1.02
N LEU A 189 -41.48 -12.17 -1.65
CA LEU A 189 -42.73 -11.53 -1.25
C LEU A 189 -43.92 -11.87 -2.17
N ASP A 190 -43.69 -12.58 -3.27
CA ASP A 190 -44.69 -13.16 -4.19
C ASP A 190 -44.90 -14.66 -3.90
#